data_8a68f6a99cfa85dcbd1e97fb3fb5e1fb
#
_entry.id   8a68f6a99cfa85dcbd1e97fb3fb5e1fb
#
_cell.length_a   1.000
_cell.length_b   1.000
_cell.length_c   1.000
_cell.angle_alpha   90.00
_cell.angle_beta   90.00
_cell.angle_gamma   90.00
#
_symmetry.space_group_name_H-M   'P 1'
#
loop_
_entity.id
_entity.type
_entity.pdbx_description
1 polymer ?
#
loop_
_entity_poly.entity_id
_entity_poly.type
_entity_poly.pdbx_seq_one_letter_code
_entity_poly.pdbx_strand_id
1 'polypeptide(L)'
;MISRGGYALKLGIAAAILLSLVTRASAVSFKLGGLNEVGVGQDLTSVLYASSPSGSAIPVAKLGQRAPGGGVISDLGVPVISNDGLIVFGAEVTRPHEKPQWKIMRADLEAPAGKRLAFAIDAAAQSPGCTPKFILDPYPVAGDAGKIAFIAPDVSGKDTLFRYSDGELTCQTRIGTPTVEGDSIREFRFGSAMMTASGEIAFMGHIDSGFFDPAQRRLALMVTDETGAIHEVASEGDRTPDGGYYTADFSIPAVASTPGGPIVAFSAHTTNGDSLYLWQNGNVTQLIGTGAHTPFGRLTYISSGRPGLTSDGVVAAAGVTNGKRTLFLIHGGRTSLVLREGHGTGFGTRIEYLGDPGLTTTGQVMVGVTDDEGSNVFYVADAGRRHPVSFTTAALSYGFMTPMFGGSLAVTEDGDFTFLGGRIH
;
A
#
# COMPACT_ATOMS: atom_id res chain seq x y z
N MET A 1 15.96 -65.10 14.66
CA MET A 1 16.61 -63.81 14.27
C MET A 1 15.56 -63.06 13.46
N ILE A 2 14.79 -62.18 14.08
CA ILE A 2 13.75 -61.37 13.44
C ILE A 2 14.29 -59.97 13.24
N SER A 3 14.36 -59.52 11.98
CA SER A 3 14.99 -58.29 11.52
C SER A 3 14.28 -57.08 12.07
N ARG A 4 15.00 -56.25 12.85
CA ARG A 4 14.59 -54.97 13.43
C ARG A 4 14.65 -53.81 12.43
N GLY A 5 14.79 -54.08 11.11
CA GLY A 5 14.98 -53.02 10.08
C GLY A 5 13.68 -52.41 9.48
N GLY A 6 12.50 -53.04 9.71
CA GLY A 6 11.27 -52.63 9.01
C GLY A 6 10.48 -51.51 9.69
N TYR A 7 10.69 -51.24 10.95
CA TYR A 7 9.91 -50.22 11.69
C TYR A 7 10.46 -48.79 11.60
N ALA A 8 11.77 -48.64 11.45
CA ALA A 8 12.40 -47.32 11.34
C ALA A 8 12.06 -46.63 10.01
N LEU A 9 11.93 -47.40 8.92
CA LEU A 9 11.60 -46.83 7.61
C LEU A 9 10.12 -46.39 7.52
N LYS A 10 9.22 -47.09 8.20
CA LYS A 10 7.77 -46.72 8.25
C LYS A 10 7.53 -45.49 9.12
N LEU A 11 8.28 -45.28 10.20
CA LEU A 11 8.19 -44.08 11.02
C LEU A 11 8.74 -42.82 10.27
N GLY A 12 9.81 -43.01 9.52
CA GLY A 12 10.42 -41.93 8.74
C GLY A 12 9.51 -41.41 7.63
N ILE A 13 8.79 -42.31 6.93
CA ILE A 13 7.84 -41.93 5.87
C ILE A 13 6.58 -41.29 6.47
N ALA A 14 6.07 -41.78 7.60
CA ALA A 14 4.93 -41.17 8.30
C ALA A 14 5.28 -39.76 8.83
N ALA A 15 6.48 -39.55 9.37
CA ALA A 15 6.94 -38.26 9.83
C ALA A 15 7.16 -37.27 8.67
N ALA A 16 7.71 -37.72 7.52
CA ALA A 16 7.86 -36.90 6.34
C ALA A 16 6.52 -36.52 5.69
N ILE A 17 5.55 -37.43 5.68
CA ILE A 17 4.18 -37.15 5.20
C ILE A 17 3.46 -36.21 6.16
N LEU A 18 3.62 -36.33 7.47
CA LEU A 18 3.06 -35.38 8.43
C LEU A 18 3.72 -34.00 8.33
N LEU A 19 5.05 -33.92 8.15
CA LEU A 19 5.72 -32.63 7.91
C LEU A 19 5.28 -31.98 6.59
N SER A 20 5.11 -32.77 5.51
CA SER A 20 4.64 -32.24 4.23
C SER A 20 3.17 -31.85 4.23
N LEU A 21 2.35 -32.44 5.11
CA LEU A 21 0.94 -32.05 5.32
C LEU A 21 0.81 -30.83 6.23
N VAL A 22 1.72 -30.63 7.18
CA VAL A 22 1.75 -29.44 8.05
C VAL A 22 2.26 -28.22 7.31
N THR A 23 3.14 -28.35 6.30
CA THR A 23 3.56 -27.22 5.45
C THR A 23 2.53 -26.85 4.38
N ARG A 24 1.44 -27.63 4.20
CA ARG A 24 0.36 -27.32 3.24
C ARG A 24 -0.94 -26.79 3.86
N ALA A 25 -1.01 -26.68 5.18
CA ALA A 25 -2.22 -26.28 5.87
C ALA A 25 -1.89 -25.24 6.91
N SER A 26 -1.64 -24.05 6.49
CA SER A 26 -1.50 -23.04 7.52
C SER A 26 -1.94 -21.67 7.09
N ALA A 27 -3.11 -21.59 6.54
CA ALA A 27 -3.84 -20.36 6.69
C ALA A 27 -4.50 -20.40 8.07
N VAL A 28 -4.25 -19.44 8.91
CA VAL A 28 -4.87 -19.30 10.22
C VAL A 28 -5.95 -18.24 10.12
N SER A 29 -7.18 -18.66 10.23
CA SER A 29 -8.31 -17.77 10.47
C SER A 29 -8.25 -17.32 11.92
N PHE A 30 -8.26 -16.01 12.17
CA PHE A 30 -8.43 -15.46 13.50
C PHE A 30 -9.88 -15.09 13.68
N LYS A 31 -10.57 -15.87 14.52
CA LYS A 31 -11.82 -15.42 15.10
C LYS A 31 -11.48 -14.32 16.10
N LEU A 32 -11.80 -13.09 15.77
CA LEU A 32 -12.09 -12.09 16.78
C LEU A 32 -13.40 -12.52 17.43
N GLY A 33 -13.29 -13.36 18.45
CA GLY A 33 -14.46 -13.72 19.23
C GLY A 33 -15.12 -12.43 19.72
N GLY A 34 -16.32 -12.17 19.20
CA GLY A 34 -17.22 -11.19 19.77
C GLY A 34 -16.77 -9.75 19.75
N LEU A 35 -16.53 -9.12 18.58
CA LEU A 35 -16.48 -7.66 18.48
C LEU A 35 -17.75 -6.98 19.03
N ASN A 36 -18.84 -7.73 19.21
CA ASN A 36 -20.05 -7.23 19.87
C ASN A 36 -19.93 -7.14 21.40
N GLU A 37 -18.84 -7.63 22.01
CA GLU A 37 -18.59 -7.60 23.45
C GLU A 37 -17.32 -6.82 23.83
N VAL A 38 -16.68 -6.10 22.93
CA VAL A 38 -15.60 -5.18 23.29
C VAL A 38 -16.24 -4.03 24.11
N GLY A 39 -16.30 -4.21 25.39
CA GLY A 39 -16.76 -3.18 26.32
C GLY A 39 -15.95 -1.90 26.12
N VAL A 40 -16.64 -0.77 26.17
CA VAL A 40 -16.02 0.57 26.23
C VAL A 40 -14.98 0.55 27.34
N GLY A 41 -13.69 0.45 27.00
CA GLY A 41 -12.58 0.42 27.97
C GLY A 41 -11.42 -0.54 27.71
N GLN A 42 -11.44 -1.33 26.61
CA GLN A 42 -10.26 -2.12 26.24
C GLN A 42 -9.25 -1.26 25.48
N ASP A 43 -8.04 -1.11 26.02
CA ASP A 43 -6.94 -0.41 25.37
C ASP A 43 -6.46 -1.20 24.15
N LEU A 44 -6.83 -0.75 22.95
CA LEU A 44 -6.29 -1.27 21.70
C LEU A 44 -4.87 -0.74 21.52
N THR A 45 -3.86 -1.60 21.54
CA THR A 45 -2.49 -1.20 21.24
C THR A 45 -2.19 -1.50 19.75
N SER A 46 -2.04 -0.45 18.95
CA SER A 46 -1.64 -0.63 17.56
C SER A 46 -0.18 -1.08 17.47
N VAL A 47 0.08 -2.07 16.63
CA VAL A 47 1.41 -2.62 16.35
C VAL A 47 1.63 -2.66 14.86
N LEU A 48 2.76 -2.12 14.41
CA LEU A 48 3.24 -2.27 13.05
C LEU A 48 3.98 -3.59 12.92
N TYR A 49 3.62 -4.39 11.94
CA TYR A 49 4.24 -5.67 11.62
C TYR A 49 4.87 -5.65 10.22
N ALA A 50 5.91 -6.47 10.07
CA ALA A 50 6.48 -6.85 8.78
C ALA A 50 6.50 -8.38 8.67
N SER A 51 6.32 -8.89 7.46
CA SER A 51 6.35 -10.34 7.19
C SER A 51 6.75 -10.61 5.75
N SER A 52 7.26 -11.81 5.49
CA SER A 52 7.38 -12.39 4.16
C SER A 52 6.27 -13.43 3.92
N PRO A 53 6.01 -13.84 2.67
CA PRO A 53 4.98 -14.83 2.34
C PRO A 53 5.16 -16.19 3.03
N SER A 54 6.40 -16.54 3.38
CA SER A 54 6.79 -17.79 4.03
C SER A 54 7.17 -17.63 5.49
N GLY A 55 7.20 -16.40 6.01
CA GLY A 55 7.72 -16.06 7.34
C GLY A 55 6.68 -15.81 8.41
N SER A 56 7.15 -15.64 9.62
CA SER A 56 6.34 -15.15 10.74
C SER A 56 6.32 -13.64 10.73
N ALA A 57 5.17 -13.04 11.06
CA ALA A 57 5.10 -11.59 11.22
C ALA A 57 5.97 -11.13 12.40
N ILE A 58 6.78 -10.13 12.16
CA ILE A 58 7.73 -9.56 13.12
C ILE A 58 7.20 -8.19 13.56
N PRO A 59 7.04 -7.93 14.87
CA PRO A 59 6.67 -6.61 15.34
C PRO A 59 7.81 -5.61 15.08
N VAL A 60 7.50 -4.52 14.38
CA VAL A 60 8.43 -3.45 14.00
C VAL A 60 8.37 -2.32 15.00
N ALA A 61 7.17 -1.80 15.28
CA ALA A 61 6.91 -0.71 16.18
C ALA A 61 5.56 -0.88 16.90
N LYS A 62 5.40 -0.30 18.08
CA LYS A 62 4.15 -0.33 18.85
C LYS A 62 3.90 0.96 19.61
N LEU A 63 2.64 1.25 19.89
CA LEU A 63 2.28 2.33 20.80
C LEU A 63 2.90 2.11 22.19
N GLY A 64 3.31 3.18 22.85
CA GLY A 64 3.99 3.14 24.14
C GLY A 64 5.48 2.77 24.06
N GLN A 65 6.02 2.41 22.88
CA GLN A 65 7.45 2.14 22.70
C GLN A 65 8.27 3.42 22.75
N ARG A 66 9.48 3.35 23.32
CA ARG A 66 10.45 4.45 23.26
C ARG A 66 10.85 4.74 21.82
N ALA A 67 10.73 6.01 21.43
CA ALA A 67 11.21 6.48 20.14
C ALA A 67 12.73 6.73 20.17
N PRO A 68 13.45 6.63 19.03
CA PRO A 68 14.81 7.12 18.88
C PRO A 68 14.90 8.59 19.32
N GLY A 69 16.00 8.97 19.99
CA GLY A 69 16.17 10.33 20.48
C GLY A 69 15.26 10.74 21.65
N GLY A 70 14.54 9.78 22.25
CA GLY A 70 13.69 9.97 23.42
C GLY A 70 12.23 10.29 23.08
N GLY A 71 11.37 10.18 24.09
CA GLY A 71 9.92 10.24 23.95
C GLY A 71 9.28 8.87 23.76
N VAL A 72 7.99 8.85 23.52
CA VAL A 72 7.15 7.66 23.40
C VAL A 72 6.31 7.77 22.13
N ILE A 73 6.19 6.68 21.37
CA ILE A 73 5.30 6.60 20.21
C ILE A 73 3.87 6.60 20.72
N SER A 74 3.11 7.63 20.35
CA SER A 74 1.70 7.84 20.76
C SER A 74 0.72 7.49 19.62
N ASP A 75 1.18 7.49 18.37
CA ASP A 75 0.39 7.07 17.21
C ASP A 75 1.29 6.53 16.08
N LEU A 76 0.72 5.72 15.19
CA LEU A 76 1.40 5.10 14.04
C LEU A 76 0.64 5.41 12.75
N GLY A 77 1.35 5.96 11.78
CA GLY A 77 0.87 6.13 10.43
C GLY A 77 1.00 4.85 9.59
N VAL A 78 0.51 4.93 8.36
CA VAL A 78 0.55 3.80 7.41
C VAL A 78 1.99 3.48 7.03
N PRO A 79 2.42 2.21 7.16
CA PRO A 79 3.74 1.79 6.75
C PRO A 79 3.83 1.61 5.24
N VAL A 80 5.03 1.81 4.73
CA VAL A 80 5.44 1.39 3.39
C VAL A 80 6.69 0.54 3.49
N ILE A 81 6.90 -0.33 2.51
CA ILE A 81 8.09 -1.15 2.38
C ILE A 81 8.60 -1.03 0.95
N SER A 82 9.91 -0.81 0.79
CA SER A 82 10.60 -0.84 -0.51
C SER A 82 11.04 -2.25 -0.88
N ASN A 83 11.44 -2.48 -2.13
CA ASN A 83 11.86 -3.82 -2.58
C ASN A 83 13.15 -4.31 -1.90
N ASP A 84 14.01 -3.40 -1.45
CA ASP A 84 15.20 -3.72 -0.67
C ASP A 84 14.92 -3.92 0.84
N GLY A 85 13.63 -3.98 1.23
CA GLY A 85 13.20 -4.27 2.60
C GLY A 85 13.23 -3.08 3.56
N LEU A 86 13.47 -1.86 3.08
CA LEU A 86 13.37 -0.67 3.92
C LEU A 86 11.92 -0.41 4.31
N ILE A 87 11.64 -0.43 5.60
CA ILE A 87 10.32 -0.08 6.14
C ILE A 87 10.34 1.37 6.61
N VAL A 88 9.38 2.16 6.13
CA VAL A 88 9.22 3.57 6.51
C VAL A 88 7.78 3.83 6.93
N PHE A 89 7.59 4.61 7.97
CA PHE A 89 6.27 4.96 8.49
C PHE A 89 6.29 6.29 9.24
N GLY A 90 5.15 6.94 9.33
CA GLY A 90 4.95 8.05 10.24
C GLY A 90 4.75 7.54 11.67
N ALA A 91 5.30 8.25 12.66
CA ALA A 91 4.99 8.02 14.06
C ALA A 91 4.83 9.34 14.78
N GLU A 92 3.77 9.47 15.56
CA GLU A 92 3.65 10.59 16.49
C GLU A 92 4.47 10.29 17.74
N VAL A 93 5.35 11.22 18.10
CA VAL A 93 6.24 11.09 19.27
C VAL A 93 5.87 12.15 20.29
N THR A 94 5.53 11.69 21.49
CA THR A 94 5.22 12.55 22.64
C THR A 94 6.41 12.59 23.59
N ARG A 95 6.84 13.78 24.02
CA ARG A 95 7.85 14.02 25.05
C ARG A 95 7.25 14.80 26.21
N PRO A 96 7.78 14.65 27.45
CA PRO A 96 7.33 15.45 28.57
C PRO A 96 7.46 16.95 28.26
N HIS A 97 6.39 17.70 28.49
CA HIS A 97 6.32 19.15 28.29
C HIS A 97 6.45 19.66 26.84
N GLU A 98 6.45 18.76 25.83
CA GLU A 98 6.42 19.09 24.42
C GLU A 98 5.06 18.71 23.82
N LYS A 99 4.64 19.42 22.75
CA LYS A 99 3.50 18.98 21.94
C LYS A 99 3.87 17.72 21.17
N PRO A 100 2.94 16.77 20.99
CA PRO A 100 3.16 15.62 20.11
C PRO A 100 3.63 16.07 18.72
N GLN A 101 4.56 15.33 18.15
CA GLN A 101 5.15 15.64 16.85
C GLN A 101 5.22 14.40 15.99
N TRP A 102 4.73 14.49 14.76
CA TRP A 102 4.94 13.47 13.76
C TRP A 102 6.40 13.45 13.31
N LYS A 103 6.96 12.26 13.21
CA LYS A 103 8.31 11.97 12.73
C LYS A 103 8.24 10.87 11.68
N ILE A 104 9.11 10.92 10.69
CA ILE A 104 9.29 9.81 9.75
C ILE A 104 10.33 8.87 10.35
N MET A 105 9.91 7.63 10.54
CA MET A 105 10.70 6.55 11.11
C MET A 105 11.09 5.57 10.03
N ARG A 106 12.25 4.94 10.19
CA ARG A 106 12.65 3.76 9.43
C ARG A 106 12.92 2.60 10.34
N ALA A 107 12.68 1.39 9.84
CA ALA A 107 13.01 0.17 10.55
C ALA A 107 13.96 -0.68 9.71
N ASP A 108 14.97 -1.24 10.38
CA ASP A 108 15.88 -2.25 9.88
C ASP A 108 15.60 -3.54 10.65
N LEU A 109 15.06 -4.54 9.97
CA LEU A 109 14.66 -5.81 10.58
C LEU A 109 15.87 -6.69 10.94
N GLU A 110 17.01 -6.49 10.29
CA GLU A 110 18.25 -7.22 10.54
C GLU A 110 18.99 -6.69 11.77
N ALA A 111 18.71 -5.44 12.15
CA ALA A 111 19.30 -4.86 13.35
C ALA A 111 18.80 -5.53 14.65
N PRO A 112 19.60 -5.58 15.70
CA PRO A 112 19.18 -6.06 17.02
C PRO A 112 17.91 -5.34 17.50
N ALA A 113 17.02 -6.05 18.18
CA ALA A 113 15.67 -5.57 18.54
C ALA A 113 15.63 -4.16 19.16
N GLY A 114 16.62 -3.77 19.96
CA GLY A 114 16.69 -2.42 20.55
C GLY A 114 17.25 -1.32 19.64
N LYS A 115 17.71 -1.68 18.42
CA LYS A 115 18.30 -0.75 17.44
C LYS A 115 17.55 -0.75 16.09
N ARG A 116 16.44 -1.45 15.99
CA ARG A 116 15.67 -1.57 14.75
C ARG A 116 15.08 -0.25 14.27
N LEU A 117 14.72 0.66 15.18
CA LEU A 117 14.10 1.92 14.82
C LEU A 117 15.12 3.06 14.80
N ALA A 118 15.05 3.87 13.76
CA ALA A 118 15.78 5.13 13.63
C ALA A 118 14.86 6.20 13.05
N PHE A 119 15.20 7.48 13.22
CA PHE A 119 14.61 8.51 12.39
C PHE A 119 15.08 8.32 10.95
N ALA A 120 14.16 8.39 10.01
CA ALA A 120 14.46 8.20 8.59
C ALA A 120 15.26 9.38 8.03
N ILE A 121 15.06 10.57 8.60
CA ILE A 121 15.65 11.83 8.13
C ILE A 121 16.49 12.39 9.28
N ASP A 122 17.78 12.53 9.04
CA ASP A 122 18.68 13.19 9.97
C ASP A 122 18.51 14.72 9.86
N ALA A 123 18.49 15.40 11.01
CA ALA A 123 18.47 16.86 11.06
C ALA A 123 19.66 17.52 10.35
N ALA A 124 20.78 16.80 10.22
CA ALA A 124 21.97 17.26 9.50
C ALA A 124 21.87 17.13 7.97
N ALA A 125 20.88 16.37 7.46
CA ALA A 125 20.73 16.09 6.02
C ALA A 125 20.02 17.20 5.23
N GLN A 126 19.75 18.35 5.84
CA GLN A 126 18.89 19.38 5.27
C GLN A 126 19.68 20.31 4.33
N SER A 127 19.25 20.39 3.07
CA SER A 127 19.76 21.39 2.14
C SER A 127 19.24 22.80 2.49
N PRO A 128 20.04 23.86 2.30
CA PRO A 128 19.61 25.23 2.55
C PRO A 128 18.32 25.58 1.80
N GLY A 129 17.31 26.07 2.54
CA GLY A 129 16.01 26.44 1.97
C GLY A 129 15.07 25.26 1.69
N CYS A 130 15.47 24.03 2.05
CA CYS A 130 14.67 22.80 1.90
C CYS A 130 14.54 22.09 3.25
N THR A 131 13.90 22.74 4.20
CA THR A 131 13.69 22.22 5.55
C THR A 131 12.20 22.09 5.83
N PRO A 132 11.69 20.91 6.18
CA PRO A 132 10.31 20.78 6.61
C PRO A 132 10.12 21.50 7.94
N LYS A 133 9.07 22.31 8.03
CA LYS A 133 8.73 23.05 9.26
C LYS A 133 8.19 22.09 10.33
N PHE A 134 7.34 21.18 9.92
CA PHE A 134 6.79 20.07 10.72
C PHE A 134 6.21 19.02 9.75
N ILE A 135 5.99 17.82 10.23
CA ILE A 135 5.36 16.76 9.44
C ILE A 135 3.88 16.73 9.82
N LEU A 136 3.00 17.03 8.87
CA LEU A 136 1.55 16.92 9.02
C LEU A 136 1.04 15.59 8.48
N ASP A 137 1.70 15.08 7.41
CA ASP A 137 1.28 13.91 6.70
C ASP A 137 2.06 12.68 7.22
N PRO A 138 1.41 11.76 7.94
CA PRO A 138 2.05 10.55 8.44
C PRO A 138 2.23 9.46 7.35
N TYR A 139 2.10 9.80 6.07
CA TYR A 139 2.14 8.89 4.93
C TYR A 139 3.41 9.06 4.09
N PRO A 140 4.60 8.71 4.59
CA PRO A 140 5.79 8.68 3.77
C PRO A 140 5.67 7.58 2.72
N VAL A 141 6.43 7.73 1.62
CA VAL A 141 6.60 6.68 0.62
C VAL A 141 8.06 6.33 0.49
N ALA A 142 8.36 5.09 0.13
CA ALA A 142 9.72 4.56 0.02
C ALA A 142 9.96 3.96 -1.36
N GLY A 143 11.16 4.22 -1.88
CA GLY A 143 11.78 3.52 -3.01
C GLY A 143 13.01 2.78 -2.54
N ASP A 144 13.68 2.09 -3.45
CA ASP A 144 14.90 1.34 -3.14
C ASP A 144 16.09 2.25 -2.83
N ALA A 145 17.15 1.67 -2.29
CA ALA A 145 18.38 2.37 -1.89
C ALA A 145 18.16 3.52 -0.89
N GLY A 146 17.19 3.34 0.03
CA GLY A 146 16.95 4.31 1.09
C GLY A 146 16.23 5.59 0.66
N LYS A 147 15.64 5.61 -0.53
CA LYS A 147 14.85 6.76 -1.01
C LYS A 147 13.54 6.86 -0.27
N ILE A 148 13.20 8.06 0.18
CA ILE A 148 11.97 8.36 0.90
C ILE A 148 11.39 9.67 0.38
N ALA A 149 10.07 9.75 0.23
CA ALA A 149 9.41 11.02 -0.02
C ALA A 149 8.20 11.21 0.91
N PHE A 150 7.85 12.46 1.14
CA PHE A 150 6.72 12.87 1.96
C PHE A 150 6.32 14.31 1.65
N ILE A 151 5.09 14.66 1.97
CA ILE A 151 4.56 16.01 1.80
C ILE A 151 4.53 16.70 3.16
N ALA A 152 5.07 17.90 3.23
CA ALA A 152 5.06 18.74 4.44
C ALA A 152 5.19 20.22 4.07
N PRO A 153 4.75 21.16 4.93
CA PRO A 153 5.09 22.56 4.75
C PRO A 153 6.59 22.79 5.01
N ASP A 154 7.22 23.57 4.14
CA ASP A 154 8.58 24.05 4.32
C ASP A 154 8.65 25.20 5.35
N VAL A 155 9.85 25.69 5.63
CA VAL A 155 10.06 26.81 6.56
C VAL A 155 9.34 28.10 6.15
N SER A 156 9.02 28.28 4.87
CA SER A 156 8.22 29.39 4.37
C SER A 156 6.71 29.17 4.55
N GLY A 157 6.29 27.98 4.99
CA GLY A 157 4.90 27.58 5.16
C GLY A 157 4.23 27.10 3.88
N LYS A 158 4.98 26.85 2.80
CA LYS A 158 4.46 26.27 1.56
C LYS A 158 4.52 24.75 1.61
N ASP A 159 3.43 24.09 1.26
CA ASP A 159 3.45 22.65 1.09
C ASP A 159 4.43 22.26 -0.01
N THR A 160 5.22 21.26 0.30
CA THR A 160 6.39 20.86 -0.47
C THR A 160 6.46 19.34 -0.45
N LEU A 161 6.65 18.73 -1.61
CA LEU A 161 7.03 17.33 -1.73
C LEU A 161 8.55 17.25 -1.52
N PHE A 162 8.94 16.65 -0.42
CA PHE A 162 10.32 16.38 -0.06
C PHE A 162 10.75 15.02 -0.57
N ARG A 163 12.01 14.91 -0.97
CA ARG A 163 12.68 13.65 -1.29
C ARG A 163 13.97 13.55 -0.50
N TYR A 164 14.15 12.42 0.16
CA TYR A 164 15.40 12.04 0.81
C TYR A 164 16.04 10.91 0.01
N SER A 165 17.30 11.09 -0.41
CA SER A 165 18.11 10.05 -1.02
C SER A 165 19.59 10.35 -0.77
N ASP A 166 20.41 9.31 -0.67
CA ASP A 166 21.88 9.42 -0.53
C ASP A 166 22.33 10.31 0.66
N GLY A 167 21.52 10.34 1.73
CA GLY A 167 21.80 11.16 2.91
C GLY A 167 21.41 12.62 2.78
N GLU A 168 20.81 13.05 1.67
CA GLU A 168 20.39 14.41 1.41
C GLU A 168 18.88 14.56 1.30
N LEU A 169 18.33 15.59 1.94
CA LEU A 169 16.92 15.98 1.83
C LEU A 169 16.78 17.14 0.84
N THR A 170 16.03 16.92 -0.22
CA THR A 170 15.77 17.91 -1.28
C THR A 170 14.29 18.26 -1.38
N CYS A 171 13.98 19.46 -1.85
CA CYS A 171 12.63 19.85 -2.23
C CYS A 171 12.40 19.44 -3.68
N GLN A 172 11.65 18.36 -3.87
CA GLN A 172 11.34 17.85 -5.21
C GLN A 172 10.41 18.81 -5.95
N THR A 173 9.35 19.27 -5.29
CA THR A 173 8.43 20.26 -5.84
C THR A 173 7.69 21.01 -4.74
N ARG A 174 7.17 22.19 -5.05
CA ARG A 174 6.45 23.11 -4.14
C ARG A 174 5.17 23.60 -4.78
N ILE A 175 4.26 24.10 -3.96
CA ILE A 175 3.16 24.93 -4.46
C ILE A 175 3.71 26.06 -5.33
N GLY A 176 3.15 26.20 -6.52
CA GLY A 176 3.58 27.16 -7.55
C GLY A 176 4.59 26.61 -8.56
N THR A 177 5.08 25.37 -8.41
CA THR A 177 5.91 24.71 -9.44
C THR A 177 5.05 24.42 -10.67
N PRO A 178 5.54 24.76 -11.89
CA PRO A 178 4.83 24.40 -13.11
C PRO A 178 4.97 22.93 -13.45
N THR A 179 3.94 22.37 -14.08
CA THR A 179 3.99 21.07 -14.78
C THR A 179 4.63 21.26 -16.17
N VAL A 180 4.99 20.15 -16.82
CA VAL A 180 5.49 20.18 -18.20
C VAL A 180 4.42 20.73 -19.15
N GLU A 181 3.16 20.49 -18.88
CA GLU A 181 2.01 20.95 -19.65
C GLU A 181 1.70 22.45 -19.44
N GLY A 182 2.30 23.07 -18.41
CA GLY A 182 2.24 24.50 -18.16
C GLY A 182 1.29 24.95 -17.06
N ASP A 183 0.54 24.04 -16.46
CA ASP A 183 -0.27 24.32 -15.27
C ASP A 183 0.65 24.45 -14.03
N SER A 184 0.14 25.01 -12.94
CA SER A 184 0.90 25.19 -11.70
C SER A 184 0.24 24.46 -10.54
N ILE A 185 1.04 23.78 -9.73
CA ILE A 185 0.56 23.11 -8.50
C ILE A 185 0.09 24.17 -7.49
N ARG A 186 -1.12 24.02 -6.97
CA ARG A 186 -1.72 24.91 -5.98
C ARG A 186 -1.90 24.28 -4.61
N GLU A 187 -2.03 22.97 -4.58
CA GLU A 187 -2.26 22.22 -3.36
C GLU A 187 -1.84 20.78 -3.57
N PHE A 188 -1.30 20.13 -2.56
CA PHE A 188 -1.07 18.69 -2.55
C PHE A 188 -2.20 17.98 -1.82
N ARG A 189 -2.64 16.82 -2.33
CA ARG A 189 -3.53 15.94 -1.61
C ARG A 189 -2.70 14.99 -0.76
N PHE A 190 -2.73 15.20 0.55
CA PHE A 190 -2.00 14.36 1.51
C PHE A 190 -2.42 12.88 1.42
N GLY A 191 -1.48 11.98 1.67
CA GLY A 191 -1.72 10.53 1.62
C GLY A 191 -1.90 9.96 0.21
N SER A 192 -1.69 10.76 -0.85
CA SER A 192 -1.85 10.32 -2.24
C SER A 192 -0.54 9.98 -2.95
N ALA A 193 0.60 10.26 -2.34
CA ALA A 193 1.89 10.00 -2.95
C ALA A 193 2.21 8.50 -2.97
N MET A 194 2.86 8.06 -4.05
CA MET A 194 3.45 6.73 -4.23
C MET A 194 4.78 6.87 -4.93
N MET A 195 5.75 6.02 -4.60
CA MET A 195 7.10 6.07 -5.17
C MET A 195 7.45 4.75 -5.84
N THR A 196 8.15 4.83 -6.96
CA THR A 196 8.75 3.66 -7.61
C THR A 196 10.05 3.24 -6.90
N ALA A 197 10.56 2.07 -7.20
CA ALA A 197 11.87 1.62 -6.73
C ALA A 197 13.00 2.61 -7.11
N SER A 198 12.97 3.18 -8.30
CA SER A 198 13.96 4.15 -8.80
C SER A 198 13.76 5.56 -8.25
N GLY A 199 12.60 5.87 -7.66
CA GLY A 199 12.34 7.11 -6.93
C GLY A 199 11.50 8.15 -7.68
N GLU A 200 10.85 7.80 -8.79
CA GLU A 200 9.79 8.61 -9.39
C GLU A 200 8.57 8.60 -8.48
N ILE A 201 7.84 9.71 -8.40
CA ILE A 201 6.76 9.88 -7.44
C ILE A 201 5.49 10.25 -8.17
N ALA A 202 4.45 9.41 -8.04
CA ALA A 202 3.09 9.75 -8.44
C ALA A 202 2.34 10.34 -7.24
N PHE A 203 1.58 11.40 -7.45
CA PHE A 203 0.83 12.09 -6.39
C PHE A 203 -0.36 12.85 -6.97
N MET A 204 -1.30 13.21 -6.11
CA MET A 204 -2.44 14.05 -6.48
C MET A 204 -2.33 15.44 -5.88
N GLY A 205 -2.90 16.41 -6.56
CA GLY A 205 -2.99 17.79 -6.11
C GLY A 205 -3.91 18.62 -6.99
N HIS A 206 -4.21 19.83 -6.56
CA HIS A 206 -4.91 20.79 -7.40
C HIS A 206 -3.92 21.58 -8.24
N ILE A 207 -4.26 21.76 -9.51
CA ILE A 207 -3.51 22.57 -10.46
C ILE A 207 -4.40 23.68 -11.04
N ASP A 208 -3.79 24.73 -11.59
CA ASP A 208 -4.47 25.75 -12.39
C ASP A 208 -3.57 26.26 -13.51
N SER A 209 -4.19 26.84 -14.53
CA SER A 209 -3.53 27.42 -15.70
C SER A 209 -2.86 28.80 -15.45
N GLY A 210 -2.56 29.13 -14.20
CA GLY A 210 -1.87 30.37 -13.84
C GLY A 210 -2.77 31.59 -13.58
N PHE A 211 -4.06 31.47 -13.79
CA PHE A 211 -5.03 32.47 -13.36
C PHE A 211 -5.46 32.19 -11.92
N PHE A 212 -5.32 33.18 -11.02
CA PHE A 212 -5.64 33.05 -9.59
C PHE A 212 -7.16 32.89 -9.29
N ASP A 213 -7.90 32.26 -10.16
CA ASP A 213 -9.32 31.97 -9.94
C ASP A 213 -9.45 30.60 -9.26
N PRO A 214 -9.85 30.53 -7.96
CA PRO A 214 -10.07 29.26 -7.27
C PRO A 214 -11.12 28.37 -7.97
N ALA A 215 -12.03 28.94 -8.76
CA ALA A 215 -13.02 28.19 -9.52
C ALA A 215 -12.43 27.42 -10.71
N GLN A 216 -11.18 27.70 -11.08
CA GLN A 216 -10.47 27.02 -12.17
C GLN A 216 -9.48 25.95 -11.66
N ARG A 217 -9.46 25.70 -10.35
CA ARG A 217 -8.65 24.62 -9.79
C ARG A 217 -9.22 23.27 -10.17
N ARG A 218 -8.39 22.43 -10.72
CA ARG A 218 -8.71 21.06 -11.14
C ARG A 218 -7.93 20.08 -10.29
N LEU A 219 -8.56 19.01 -9.84
CA LEU A 219 -7.80 17.89 -9.25
C LEU A 219 -7.04 17.18 -10.37
N ALA A 220 -5.75 16.97 -10.16
CA ALA A 220 -4.88 16.28 -11.09
C ALA A 220 -4.10 15.15 -10.42
N LEU A 221 -3.90 14.08 -11.15
CA LEU A 221 -2.92 13.05 -10.89
C LEU A 221 -1.66 13.41 -11.68
N MET A 222 -0.53 13.43 -11.01
CA MET A 222 0.77 13.85 -11.55
C MET A 222 1.84 12.79 -11.25
N VAL A 223 2.91 12.78 -12.04
CA VAL A 223 4.09 11.94 -11.79
C VAL A 223 5.35 12.73 -12.06
N THR A 224 6.38 12.54 -11.21
CA THR A 224 7.72 13.04 -11.50
C THR A 224 8.45 12.03 -12.37
N ASP A 225 9.27 12.52 -13.30
CA ASP A 225 10.25 11.69 -13.97
C ASP A 225 11.58 11.63 -13.18
N GLU A 226 12.57 10.95 -13.69
CA GLU A 226 13.91 10.83 -13.10
C GLU A 226 14.66 12.17 -12.99
N THR A 227 14.32 13.16 -13.82
CA THR A 227 14.89 14.51 -13.76
C THR A 227 14.18 15.39 -12.73
N GLY A 228 13.03 14.95 -12.22
CA GLY A 228 12.17 15.71 -11.32
C GLY A 228 11.16 16.61 -12.05
N ALA A 229 11.07 16.55 -13.37
CA ALA A 229 10.00 17.21 -14.10
C ALA A 229 8.64 16.56 -13.78
N ILE A 230 7.59 17.37 -13.73
CA ILE A 230 6.25 16.96 -13.30
C ILE A 230 5.36 16.86 -14.54
N HIS A 231 4.88 15.66 -14.80
CA HIS A 231 3.94 15.38 -15.88
C HIS A 231 2.53 15.20 -15.33
N GLU A 232 1.55 15.76 -16.01
CA GLU A 232 0.15 15.51 -15.74
C GLU A 232 -0.25 14.15 -16.34
N VAL A 233 -0.75 13.26 -15.49
CA VAL A 233 -1.24 11.93 -15.89
C VAL A 233 -2.69 12.03 -16.34
N ALA A 234 -3.51 12.72 -15.55
CA ALA A 234 -4.92 12.96 -15.81
C ALA A 234 -5.42 14.11 -14.93
N SER A 235 -6.31 14.94 -15.43
CA SER A 235 -6.89 16.05 -14.67
C SER A 235 -8.41 16.08 -14.81
N GLU A 236 -9.08 16.57 -13.78
CA GLU A 236 -10.51 16.82 -13.79
C GLU A 236 -10.89 17.67 -14.99
N GLY A 237 -11.91 17.26 -15.75
CA GLY A 237 -12.37 17.92 -16.96
C GLY A 237 -11.61 17.55 -18.23
N ASP A 238 -10.50 16.80 -18.15
CA ASP A 238 -9.83 16.32 -19.35
C ASP A 238 -10.62 15.18 -20.00
N ARG A 239 -10.46 15.07 -21.33
CA ARG A 239 -11.13 14.04 -22.10
C ARG A 239 -10.49 12.67 -21.85
N THR A 240 -11.32 11.67 -21.59
CA THR A 240 -10.88 10.29 -21.41
C THR A 240 -10.68 9.57 -22.75
N PRO A 241 -9.89 8.49 -22.80
CA PRO A 241 -9.70 7.68 -24.01
C PRO A 241 -11.00 7.11 -24.60
N ASP A 242 -12.02 6.88 -23.77
CA ASP A 242 -13.35 6.40 -24.17
C ASP A 242 -14.34 7.52 -24.57
N GLY A 243 -13.86 8.77 -24.60
CA GLY A 243 -14.60 9.94 -25.08
C GLY A 243 -15.45 10.64 -24.01
N GLY A 244 -15.41 10.21 -22.76
CA GLY A 244 -15.97 10.92 -21.61
C GLY A 244 -15.04 12.01 -21.09
N TYR A 245 -15.29 12.44 -19.84
CA TYR A 245 -14.46 13.41 -19.12
C TYR A 245 -14.20 12.91 -17.70
N TYR A 246 -12.97 13.10 -17.20
CA TYR A 246 -12.66 12.82 -15.80
C TYR A 246 -13.43 13.75 -14.87
N THR A 247 -13.89 13.18 -13.76
CA THR A 247 -14.40 13.95 -12.62
C THR A 247 -13.31 14.05 -11.54
N ALA A 248 -13.58 14.74 -10.44
CA ALA A 248 -12.62 14.90 -9.34
C ALA A 248 -12.40 13.63 -8.47
N ASP A 249 -12.86 12.45 -8.92
CA ASP A 249 -12.76 11.19 -8.16
C ASP A 249 -11.72 10.25 -8.80
N PHE A 250 -10.48 10.43 -8.36
CA PHE A 250 -9.35 9.56 -8.71
C PHE A 250 -8.97 8.66 -7.53
N SER A 251 -8.59 7.41 -7.81
CA SER A 251 -7.98 6.55 -6.80
C SER A 251 -6.57 7.04 -6.42
N ILE A 252 -6.06 6.59 -5.27
CA ILE A 252 -4.62 6.64 -5.01
C ILE A 252 -3.94 5.87 -6.15
N PRO A 253 -2.92 6.45 -6.83
CA PRO A 253 -2.26 5.78 -7.94
C PRO A 253 -1.41 4.60 -7.49
N ALA A 254 -1.19 3.64 -8.37
CA ALA A 254 -0.03 2.76 -8.32
C ALA A 254 0.99 3.23 -9.34
N VAL A 255 2.27 3.14 -9.00
CA VAL A 255 3.36 3.55 -9.89
C VAL A 255 4.44 2.48 -9.92
N ALA A 256 5.00 2.21 -11.09
CA ALA A 256 6.10 1.28 -11.28
C ALA A 256 7.12 1.86 -12.27
N SER A 257 8.39 1.49 -12.12
CA SER A 257 9.46 1.87 -13.03
C SER A 257 9.53 0.93 -14.22
N THR A 258 9.76 1.48 -15.40
CA THR A 258 10.11 0.71 -16.60
C THR A 258 11.37 1.30 -17.26
N PRO A 259 12.04 0.58 -18.17
CA PRO A 259 13.15 1.17 -18.94
C PRO A 259 12.75 2.41 -19.76
N GLY A 260 11.46 2.62 -20.01
CA GLY A 260 10.94 3.80 -20.73
C GLY A 260 10.44 4.93 -19.83
N GLY A 261 10.69 4.86 -18.51
CA GLY A 261 10.18 5.79 -17.51
C GLY A 261 9.04 5.21 -16.67
N PRO A 262 8.45 6.00 -15.78
CA PRO A 262 7.37 5.53 -14.91
C PRO A 262 6.11 5.17 -15.69
N ILE A 263 5.38 4.18 -15.18
CA ILE A 263 4.01 3.88 -15.57
C ILE A 263 3.10 4.06 -14.35
N VAL A 264 1.86 4.51 -14.58
CA VAL A 264 0.92 4.81 -13.51
C VAL A 264 -0.43 4.14 -13.79
N ALA A 265 -0.90 3.31 -12.87
CA ALA A 265 -2.26 2.76 -12.91
C ALA A 265 -3.15 3.51 -11.92
N PHE A 266 -4.36 3.84 -12.34
CA PHE A 266 -5.34 4.53 -11.51
C PHE A 266 -6.76 4.21 -11.94
N SER A 267 -7.70 4.22 -11.02
CA SER A 267 -9.12 4.27 -11.36
C SER A 267 -9.64 5.70 -11.25
N ALA A 268 -10.62 6.02 -12.07
CA ALA A 268 -11.30 7.30 -12.03
C ALA A 268 -12.77 7.16 -12.34
N HIS A 269 -13.58 8.00 -11.69
CA HIS A 269 -14.95 8.23 -12.11
C HIS A 269 -14.97 9.20 -13.29
N THR A 270 -15.78 8.88 -14.29
CA THR A 270 -15.89 9.68 -15.51
C THR A 270 -17.36 9.91 -15.84
N THR A 271 -17.63 10.78 -16.80
CA THR A 271 -19.01 10.96 -17.28
C THR A 271 -19.62 9.71 -17.90
N ASN A 272 -18.78 8.69 -18.24
CA ASN A 272 -19.21 7.40 -18.79
C ASN A 272 -19.26 6.28 -17.71
N GLY A 273 -18.94 6.59 -16.43
CA GLY A 273 -18.86 5.65 -15.30
C GLY A 273 -17.41 5.42 -14.83
N ASP A 274 -17.22 4.44 -13.95
CA ASP A 274 -15.89 4.14 -13.41
C ASP A 274 -15.04 3.40 -14.42
N SER A 275 -13.78 3.74 -14.49
CA SER A 275 -12.80 3.09 -15.38
C SER A 275 -11.43 3.00 -14.75
N LEU A 276 -10.70 1.96 -15.12
CA LEU A 276 -9.29 1.74 -14.76
C LEU A 276 -8.42 2.10 -15.96
N TYR A 277 -7.39 2.86 -15.69
CA TYR A 277 -6.48 3.41 -16.70
C TYR A 277 -5.04 3.04 -16.41
N LEU A 278 -4.23 3.03 -17.46
CA LEU A 278 -2.77 2.97 -17.41
C LEU A 278 -2.21 4.16 -18.20
N TRP A 279 -1.39 4.97 -17.55
CA TRP A 279 -0.61 6.01 -18.17
C TRP A 279 0.82 5.52 -18.41
N GLN A 280 1.36 5.83 -19.60
CA GLN A 280 2.75 5.56 -19.93
C GLN A 280 3.21 6.58 -20.99
N ASN A 281 4.34 7.23 -20.77
CA ASN A 281 4.97 8.15 -21.74
C ASN A 281 4.00 9.19 -22.32
N GLY A 282 3.22 9.85 -21.48
CA GLY A 282 2.26 10.88 -21.87
C GLY A 282 0.95 10.35 -22.47
N ASN A 283 0.76 9.04 -22.56
CA ASN A 283 -0.45 8.44 -23.11
C ASN A 283 -1.25 7.70 -22.05
N VAL A 284 -2.55 7.98 -21.96
CA VAL A 284 -3.49 7.24 -21.12
C VAL A 284 -4.23 6.22 -21.97
N THR A 285 -4.27 4.98 -21.48
CA THR A 285 -5.05 3.88 -22.09
C THR A 285 -6.09 3.41 -21.08
N GLN A 286 -7.34 3.30 -21.49
CA GLN A 286 -8.36 2.63 -20.69
C GLN A 286 -8.13 1.13 -20.73
N LEU A 287 -7.95 0.51 -19.56
CA LEU A 287 -7.80 -0.95 -19.43
C LEU A 287 -9.15 -1.65 -19.39
N ILE A 288 -10.09 -1.11 -18.62
CA ILE A 288 -11.46 -1.61 -18.49
C ILE A 288 -12.36 -0.52 -17.91
N GLY A 289 -13.64 -0.55 -18.24
CA GLY A 289 -14.64 0.36 -17.70
C GLY A 289 -15.91 -0.36 -17.27
N THR A 290 -16.75 0.35 -16.52
CA THR A 290 -18.09 -0.09 -16.13
C THR A 290 -18.90 -0.50 -17.35
N GLY A 291 -19.62 -1.61 -17.25
CA GLY A 291 -20.38 -2.19 -18.38
C GLY A 291 -19.61 -3.25 -19.15
N ALA A 292 -18.28 -3.35 -19.01
CA ALA A 292 -17.48 -4.35 -19.70
C ALA A 292 -17.88 -5.79 -19.32
N HIS A 293 -17.87 -6.68 -20.31
CA HIS A 293 -18.06 -8.10 -20.11
C HIS A 293 -16.73 -8.76 -19.83
N THR A 294 -16.64 -9.44 -18.70
CA THR A 294 -15.47 -10.24 -18.30
C THR A 294 -15.81 -11.72 -18.25
N PRO A 295 -14.82 -12.64 -18.24
CA PRO A 295 -15.09 -14.08 -18.10
C PRO A 295 -15.84 -14.45 -16.80
N PHE A 296 -15.86 -13.55 -15.81
CA PHE A 296 -16.50 -13.77 -14.50
C PHE A 296 -17.75 -12.89 -14.28
N GLY A 297 -18.23 -12.18 -15.29
CA GLY A 297 -19.47 -11.42 -15.29
C GLY A 297 -19.33 -9.99 -15.80
N ARG A 298 -20.45 -9.27 -15.86
CA ARG A 298 -20.47 -7.86 -16.25
C ARG A 298 -19.98 -6.98 -15.09
N LEU A 299 -19.01 -6.12 -15.36
CA LEU A 299 -18.48 -5.16 -14.41
C LEU A 299 -19.47 -4.02 -14.21
N THR A 300 -19.89 -3.77 -12.97
CA THR A 300 -20.84 -2.71 -12.63
C THR A 300 -20.26 -1.57 -11.83
N TYR A 301 -19.06 -1.77 -11.27
CA TYR A 301 -18.34 -0.78 -10.47
C TYR A 301 -16.85 -1.13 -10.46
N ILE A 302 -15.97 -0.14 -10.45
CA ILE A 302 -14.53 -0.26 -10.20
C ILE A 302 -14.22 0.49 -8.91
N SER A 303 -13.48 -0.15 -8.01
CA SER A 303 -13.13 0.47 -6.72
C SER A 303 -12.24 1.70 -6.93
N SER A 304 -12.51 2.74 -6.16
CA SER A 304 -11.62 3.91 -6.02
C SER A 304 -10.43 3.64 -5.11
N GLY A 305 -10.26 2.40 -4.64
CA GLY A 305 -9.07 1.97 -3.90
C GLY A 305 -7.83 1.91 -4.80
N ARG A 306 -6.66 1.81 -4.18
CA ARG A 306 -5.38 1.74 -4.90
C ARG A 306 -5.29 0.44 -5.71
N PRO A 307 -5.02 0.48 -7.03
CA PRO A 307 -4.69 -0.71 -7.80
C PRO A 307 -3.29 -1.25 -7.44
N GLY A 308 -3.01 -2.51 -7.74
CA GLY A 308 -1.65 -3.05 -7.81
C GLY A 308 -1.09 -2.89 -9.21
N LEU A 309 0.22 -2.68 -9.36
CA LEU A 309 0.88 -2.50 -10.66
C LEU A 309 2.28 -3.10 -10.64
N THR A 310 2.63 -3.84 -11.68
CA THR A 310 4.00 -4.33 -11.93
C THR A 310 4.68 -3.54 -13.04
N SER A 311 6.00 -3.63 -13.11
CA SER A 311 6.82 -2.96 -14.13
C SER A 311 6.54 -3.45 -15.56
N ASP A 312 5.98 -4.64 -15.76
CA ASP A 312 5.54 -5.18 -17.07
C ASP A 312 4.08 -4.83 -17.39
N GLY A 313 3.43 -3.97 -16.57
CA GLY A 313 2.09 -3.45 -16.84
C GLY A 313 0.93 -4.38 -16.48
N VAL A 314 1.17 -5.40 -15.63
CA VAL A 314 0.07 -6.15 -15.00
C VAL A 314 -0.60 -5.26 -13.96
N VAL A 315 -1.93 -5.18 -14.00
CA VAL A 315 -2.72 -4.38 -13.05
C VAL A 315 -3.67 -5.28 -12.28
N ALA A 316 -3.63 -5.19 -10.94
CA ALA A 316 -4.63 -5.78 -10.06
C ALA A 316 -5.63 -4.72 -9.62
N ALA A 317 -6.91 -5.02 -9.68
CA ALA A 317 -7.95 -4.08 -9.25
C ALA A 317 -9.14 -4.81 -8.63
N ALA A 318 -9.86 -4.08 -7.77
CA ALA A 318 -11.11 -4.52 -7.20
C ALA A 318 -12.29 -3.84 -7.92
N GLY A 319 -13.41 -4.55 -8.02
CA GLY A 319 -14.64 -4.04 -8.61
C GLY A 319 -15.83 -4.87 -8.20
N VAL A 320 -16.98 -4.64 -8.82
CA VAL A 320 -18.21 -5.41 -8.59
C VAL A 320 -18.66 -6.07 -9.89
N THR A 321 -18.81 -7.40 -9.86
CA THR A 321 -19.36 -8.18 -10.98
C THR A 321 -20.53 -9.01 -10.50
N ASN A 322 -21.67 -8.93 -11.20
CA ASN A 322 -22.90 -9.62 -10.81
C ASN A 322 -23.28 -9.41 -9.33
N GLY A 323 -23.14 -8.16 -8.84
CA GLY A 323 -23.47 -7.78 -7.46
C GLY A 323 -22.49 -8.25 -6.39
N LYS A 324 -21.33 -8.80 -6.75
CA LYS A 324 -20.31 -9.29 -5.81
C LYS A 324 -19.00 -8.57 -5.99
N ARG A 325 -18.35 -8.19 -4.91
CA ARG A 325 -16.97 -7.69 -4.92
C ARG A 325 -16.05 -8.73 -5.54
N THR A 326 -15.16 -8.28 -6.39
CA THR A 326 -14.33 -9.15 -7.23
C THR A 326 -12.97 -8.51 -7.38
N LEU A 327 -11.93 -9.27 -7.12
CA LEU A 327 -10.54 -8.91 -7.37
C LEU A 327 -10.08 -9.61 -8.64
N PHE A 328 -9.51 -8.86 -9.57
CA PHE A 328 -9.10 -9.36 -10.88
C PHE A 328 -7.77 -8.75 -11.32
N LEU A 329 -7.08 -9.48 -12.20
CA LEU A 329 -5.89 -9.03 -12.90
C LEU A 329 -6.23 -8.63 -14.33
N ILE A 330 -5.52 -7.62 -14.83
CA ILE A 330 -5.51 -7.26 -16.25
C ILE A 330 -4.08 -7.32 -16.77
N HIS A 331 -3.88 -8.05 -17.85
CA HIS A 331 -2.60 -8.12 -18.56
C HIS A 331 -2.84 -8.33 -20.05
N GLY A 332 -2.23 -7.49 -20.90
CA GLY A 332 -2.36 -7.59 -22.36
C GLY A 332 -3.82 -7.56 -22.86
N GLY A 333 -4.68 -6.78 -22.22
CA GLY A 333 -6.11 -6.67 -22.55
C GLY A 333 -6.98 -7.86 -22.11
N ARG A 334 -6.40 -8.81 -21.34
CA ARG A 334 -7.13 -9.96 -20.79
C ARG A 334 -7.39 -9.76 -19.32
N THR A 335 -8.59 -10.14 -18.88
CA THR A 335 -8.97 -10.13 -17.46
C THR A 335 -9.01 -11.54 -16.90
N SER A 336 -8.48 -11.74 -15.70
CA SER A 336 -8.54 -12.99 -14.95
C SER A 336 -9.03 -12.77 -13.52
N LEU A 337 -9.89 -13.68 -13.04
CA LEU A 337 -10.41 -13.64 -11.68
C LEU A 337 -9.35 -14.11 -10.70
N VAL A 338 -9.13 -13.33 -9.63
CA VAL A 338 -8.29 -13.71 -8.50
C VAL A 338 -9.14 -14.20 -7.33
N LEU A 339 -9.94 -13.31 -6.76
CA LEU A 339 -10.81 -13.59 -5.62
C LEU A 339 -12.19 -12.97 -5.84
N ARG A 340 -13.18 -13.46 -5.11
CA ARG A 340 -14.54 -12.94 -5.16
C ARG A 340 -15.24 -13.12 -3.81
N GLU A 341 -16.09 -12.20 -3.46
CA GLU A 341 -17.04 -12.30 -2.35
C GLU A 341 -17.87 -13.59 -2.44
N GLY A 342 -18.01 -14.27 -1.33
CA GLY A 342 -18.67 -15.57 -1.21
C GLY A 342 -17.78 -16.77 -1.57
N HIS A 343 -16.53 -16.57 -2.04
CA HIS A 343 -15.57 -17.67 -2.14
C HIS A 343 -15.17 -18.17 -0.75
N GLY A 344 -14.95 -19.48 -0.64
CA GLY A 344 -14.44 -20.06 0.62
C GLY A 344 -13.03 -19.56 0.93
N THR A 345 -12.79 -19.25 2.19
CA THR A 345 -11.49 -18.83 2.71
C THR A 345 -10.48 -19.98 2.82
N GLY A 346 -10.94 -21.22 2.72
CA GLY A 346 -10.14 -22.41 3.02
C GLY A 346 -10.22 -22.83 4.49
N PHE A 347 -10.90 -22.05 5.34
CA PHE A 347 -11.05 -22.29 6.78
C PHE A 347 -12.48 -22.63 7.20
N GLY A 348 -13.37 -22.84 6.25
CA GLY A 348 -14.79 -23.10 6.50
C GLY A 348 -15.67 -21.86 6.46
N THR A 349 -15.07 -20.67 6.41
CA THR A 349 -15.75 -19.38 6.26
C THR A 349 -15.77 -18.91 4.81
N ARG A 350 -16.43 -17.77 4.52
CA ARG A 350 -16.53 -17.19 3.19
C ARG A 350 -16.05 -15.74 3.21
N ILE A 351 -15.45 -15.30 2.11
CA ILE A 351 -15.04 -13.90 1.92
C ILE A 351 -16.29 -13.02 1.89
N GLU A 352 -16.34 -12.04 2.78
CA GLU A 352 -17.38 -11.00 2.81
C GLU A 352 -16.87 -9.69 2.23
N TYR A 353 -15.60 -9.33 2.49
CA TYR A 353 -15.00 -8.10 2.02
C TYR A 353 -13.60 -8.33 1.44
N LEU A 354 -13.26 -7.58 0.39
CA LEU A 354 -11.94 -7.54 -0.25
C LEU A 354 -11.36 -6.14 -0.10
N GLY A 355 -10.13 -6.05 0.42
CA GLY A 355 -9.35 -4.82 0.48
C GLY A 355 -8.67 -4.47 -0.86
N ASP A 356 -7.78 -3.49 -0.82
CA ASP A 356 -6.98 -3.11 -1.97
C ASP A 356 -5.86 -4.12 -2.21
N PRO A 357 -5.57 -4.44 -3.49
CA PRO A 357 -4.53 -5.40 -3.82
C PRO A 357 -3.13 -4.79 -3.78
N GLY A 358 -2.16 -5.54 -3.24
CA GLY A 358 -0.76 -5.42 -3.58
C GLY A 358 -0.41 -6.43 -4.68
N LEU A 359 0.59 -6.15 -5.49
CA LEU A 359 1.01 -7.01 -6.59
C LEU A 359 2.53 -7.17 -6.59
N THR A 360 2.99 -8.43 -6.67
CA THR A 360 4.42 -8.76 -6.78
C THR A 360 4.84 -8.79 -8.26
N THR A 361 6.14 -8.73 -8.55
CA THR A 361 6.68 -8.90 -9.91
C THR A 361 6.36 -10.26 -10.52
N THR A 362 6.17 -11.28 -9.67
CA THR A 362 5.77 -12.63 -10.14
C THR A 362 4.28 -12.72 -10.49
N GLY A 363 3.53 -11.61 -10.37
CA GLY A 363 2.09 -11.56 -10.65
C GLY A 363 1.22 -12.12 -9.52
N GLN A 364 1.79 -12.35 -8.34
CA GLN A 364 1.02 -12.75 -7.17
C GLN A 364 0.31 -11.53 -6.59
N VAL A 365 -0.97 -11.68 -6.28
CA VAL A 365 -1.78 -10.65 -5.65
C VAL A 365 -1.82 -10.90 -4.15
N MET A 366 -1.44 -9.90 -3.38
CA MET A 366 -1.65 -9.89 -1.93
C MET A 366 -2.84 -8.99 -1.60
N VAL A 367 -3.74 -9.50 -0.76
CA VAL A 367 -4.94 -8.75 -0.37
C VAL A 367 -5.40 -9.13 1.04
N GLY A 368 -5.80 -8.14 1.82
CA GLY A 368 -6.54 -8.35 3.05
C GLY A 368 -8.02 -8.62 2.74
N VAL A 369 -8.58 -9.63 3.36
CA VAL A 369 -10.02 -9.95 3.27
C VAL A 369 -10.63 -10.04 4.65
N THR A 370 -11.93 -9.74 4.76
CA THR A 370 -12.74 -10.04 5.94
C THR A 370 -13.68 -11.18 5.57
N ASP A 371 -13.81 -12.17 6.44
CA ASP A 371 -14.73 -13.28 6.25
C ASP A 371 -16.11 -13.03 6.90
N ASP A 372 -17.06 -13.94 6.66
CA ASP A 372 -18.43 -13.87 7.17
C ASP A 372 -18.55 -14.09 8.71
N GLU A 373 -17.44 -14.37 9.39
CA GLU A 373 -17.33 -14.39 10.85
C GLU A 373 -16.62 -13.13 11.39
N GLY A 374 -16.29 -12.16 10.51
CA GLY A 374 -15.59 -10.92 10.86
C GLY A 374 -14.08 -11.09 11.07
N SER A 375 -13.50 -12.25 10.73
CA SER A 375 -12.08 -12.48 10.81
C SER A 375 -11.36 -11.84 9.62
N ASN A 376 -10.19 -11.22 9.88
CA ASN A 376 -9.35 -10.67 8.82
C ASN A 376 -8.25 -11.66 8.45
N VAL A 377 -8.10 -11.92 7.17
CA VAL A 377 -7.15 -12.88 6.60
C VAL A 377 -6.40 -12.21 5.45
N PHE A 378 -5.11 -12.47 5.33
CA PHE A 378 -4.35 -12.09 4.14
C PHE A 378 -4.29 -13.25 3.16
N TYR A 379 -4.44 -12.95 1.88
CA TYR A 379 -4.30 -13.91 0.79
C TYR A 379 -3.15 -13.53 -0.11
N VAL A 380 -2.38 -14.54 -0.52
CA VAL A 380 -1.57 -14.49 -1.73
C VAL A 380 -2.28 -15.37 -2.77
N ALA A 381 -2.57 -14.81 -3.90
CA ALA A 381 -3.27 -15.53 -4.95
C ALA A 381 -2.54 -15.31 -6.29
N ASP A 382 -2.23 -16.40 -6.98
CA ASP A 382 -1.84 -16.40 -8.38
C ASP A 382 -3.09 -16.43 -9.27
N ALA A 383 -2.97 -15.94 -10.51
CA ALA A 383 -4.01 -16.10 -11.49
C ALA A 383 -4.33 -17.60 -11.68
N GLY A 384 -5.46 -18.05 -11.14
CA GLY A 384 -5.94 -19.44 -11.20
C GLY A 384 -5.49 -20.38 -10.07
N ARG A 385 -4.64 -19.95 -9.15
CA ARG A 385 -4.29 -20.72 -7.94
C ARG A 385 -4.48 -19.86 -6.70
N ARG A 386 -5.30 -20.32 -5.78
CA ARG A 386 -5.60 -19.63 -4.53
C ARG A 386 -4.81 -20.30 -3.42
N HIS A 387 -3.89 -19.60 -2.84
CA HIS A 387 -3.21 -20.05 -1.63
C HIS A 387 -3.45 -19.02 -0.54
N PRO A 388 -4.25 -19.34 0.49
CA PRO A 388 -4.28 -18.51 1.67
C PRO A 388 -2.87 -18.50 2.27
N VAL A 389 -2.35 -17.32 2.56
CA VAL A 389 -1.09 -17.19 3.30
C VAL A 389 -1.40 -17.43 4.74
N SER A 390 -0.75 -18.42 5.28
CA SER A 390 -0.82 -18.62 6.70
C SER A 390 0.27 -17.83 7.39
N PHE A 391 -0.16 -16.97 8.26
CA PHE A 391 0.73 -16.48 9.30
C PHE A 391 0.79 -17.50 10.42
N THR A 392 1.98 -17.80 10.93
CA THR A 392 2.08 -18.67 12.10
C THR A 392 1.44 -17.98 13.31
N THR A 393 0.68 -18.73 14.08
CA THR A 393 -0.13 -18.31 15.22
C THR A 393 0.57 -17.45 16.27
N ALA A 394 1.90 -17.48 16.34
CA ALA A 394 2.67 -16.67 17.30
C ALA A 394 2.61 -15.16 17.05
N ALA A 395 2.42 -14.73 15.80
CA ALA A 395 2.34 -13.33 15.45
C ALA A 395 0.97 -12.72 15.70
N LEU A 396 -0.04 -13.57 15.78
CA LEU A 396 -1.45 -13.18 15.71
C LEU A 396 -2.22 -13.43 17.00
N SER A 397 -1.52 -13.79 18.07
CA SER A 397 -2.06 -13.68 19.44
C SER A 397 -2.38 -12.22 19.83
N TYR A 398 -2.20 -11.30 18.90
CA TYR A 398 -2.44 -9.87 19.04
C TYR A 398 -3.43 -9.44 17.95
N GLY A 399 -4.70 -9.35 18.21
CA GLY A 399 -5.80 -9.09 17.29
C GLY A 399 -5.51 -8.15 16.11
N PHE A 400 -6.32 -8.28 15.06
CA PHE A 400 -6.22 -7.44 13.86
C PHE A 400 -7.02 -6.17 13.98
N MET A 401 -6.49 -5.09 13.43
CA MET A 401 -7.32 -3.99 12.97
C MET A 401 -7.70 -4.24 11.51
N THR A 402 -8.97 -4.20 11.21
CA THR A 402 -9.49 -4.11 9.85
C THR A 402 -8.70 -3.04 9.10
N PRO A 403 -8.25 -3.28 7.87
CA PRO A 403 -7.82 -2.22 6.99
C PRO A 403 -9.03 -1.34 6.68
N MET A 404 -9.36 -0.44 7.61
CA MET A 404 -10.54 0.42 7.49
C MET A 404 -10.40 1.47 6.39
N PHE A 405 -9.21 1.65 5.86
CA PHE A 405 -8.95 2.57 4.74
C PHE A 405 -7.79 2.00 3.93
N GLY A 406 -7.99 1.74 2.68
CA GLY A 406 -7.15 1.05 1.71
C GLY A 406 -5.66 1.42 1.61
N GLY A 407 -4.95 1.46 2.70
CA GLY A 407 -3.55 1.88 2.75
C GLY A 407 -2.70 1.21 3.83
N SER A 408 -3.22 0.22 4.55
CA SER A 408 -2.47 -0.42 5.64
C SER A 408 -1.59 -1.60 5.21
N LEU A 409 -1.70 -2.04 3.97
CA LEU A 409 -0.89 -3.11 3.38
C LEU A 409 0.05 -2.53 2.32
N ALA A 410 1.35 -2.58 2.56
CA ALA A 410 2.36 -2.33 1.55
C ALA A 410 3.11 -3.63 1.24
N VAL A 411 3.39 -3.87 -0.03
CA VAL A 411 3.94 -5.13 -0.57
C VAL A 411 5.12 -4.80 -1.47
N THR A 412 6.22 -5.55 -1.33
CA THR A 412 7.36 -5.51 -2.23
C THR A 412 7.11 -6.35 -3.49
N GLU A 413 7.96 -6.20 -4.48
CA GLU A 413 7.96 -7.04 -5.68
C GLU A 413 8.20 -8.53 -5.38
N ASP A 414 8.96 -8.86 -4.34
CA ASP A 414 9.24 -10.22 -3.88
C ASP A 414 8.16 -10.79 -2.94
N GLY A 415 7.18 -9.96 -2.56
CA GLY A 415 6.06 -10.36 -1.72
C GLY A 415 6.25 -10.16 -0.22
N ASP A 416 7.31 -9.50 0.23
CA ASP A 416 7.40 -9.02 1.60
C ASP A 416 6.38 -7.90 1.82
N PHE A 417 5.85 -7.78 3.02
CA PHE A 417 4.80 -6.80 3.28
C PHE A 417 4.79 -6.27 4.70
N THR A 418 4.18 -5.11 4.87
CA THR A 418 3.95 -4.47 6.16
C THR A 418 2.47 -4.15 6.36
N PHE A 419 2.01 -4.22 7.60
CA PHE A 419 0.63 -3.93 7.97
C PHE A 419 0.51 -3.42 9.41
N LEU A 420 -0.57 -2.70 9.68
CA LEU A 420 -0.95 -2.32 11.04
C LEU A 420 -1.90 -3.38 11.62
N GLY A 421 -1.61 -3.80 12.85
CA GLY A 421 -2.45 -4.70 13.62
C GLY A 421 -2.81 -4.08 14.97
N GLY A 422 -3.91 -4.51 15.57
CA GLY A 422 -4.32 -4.11 16.92
C GLY A 422 -4.19 -5.26 17.91
N ARG A 423 -3.78 -4.99 19.15
CA ARG A 423 -3.82 -5.93 20.27
C ARG A 423 -5.03 -5.62 21.14
N ILE A 424 -5.85 -6.64 21.39
CA ILE A 424 -6.85 -6.59 22.45
C ILE A 424 -6.17 -7.11 23.71
N HIS A 425 -6.11 -6.30 24.75
CA HIS A 425 -5.58 -6.65 26.07
C HIS A 425 -6.68 -7.19 26.97
#